data_9b8df3911f77b7802e98ff37b389fe14
#
_entry.id   9b8df3911f77b7802e98ff37b389fe14
#
_cell.length_a   1.000
_cell.length_b   1.000
_cell.length_c   1.000
_cell.angle_alpha   90.00
_cell.angle_beta   90.00
_cell.angle_gamma   90.00
#
_symmetry.space_group_name_H-M   'P 1'
#
loop_
_entity.id
_entity.type
_entity.pdbx_description
1 polymer ?
#
loop_
_entity_poly.entity_id
_entity_poly.type
_entity_poly.pdbx_seq_one_letter_code
_entity_poly.pdbx_strand_id
1 'polypeptide(L)'
;MHSKMKKMIAPLTLVALLGVAGPALAAKPVKYQGKTSSGHKITFTVKNGRVHDLVGGIRMACVAIQGGGSPLGGVEVFGFKGSVPFKKHNSFSFMGQPAFYYNEVTMNNDLWLKRAGKGKINGRMRLQYEFLIPKYTPGTFSIYSCLGGATFKAKPVS
;
A
#
# COMPACT_ATOMS: atom_id res chain seq x y z
N MET A 1 -72.02 -31.98 26.49
CA MET A 1 -71.55 -30.61 26.78
C MET A 1 -70.30 -30.34 25.92
N HIS A 2 -70.49 -29.58 24.82
CA HIS A 2 -69.41 -29.28 23.88
C HIS A 2 -68.97 -27.84 24.10
N SER A 3 -67.78 -27.67 24.65
CA SER A 3 -67.15 -26.37 24.79
C SER A 3 -66.41 -26.02 23.47
N LYS A 4 -66.87 -24.95 22.81
CA LYS A 4 -66.24 -24.38 21.60
C LYS A 4 -65.12 -23.44 22.01
N MET A 5 -63.87 -23.84 21.83
CA MET A 5 -62.72 -22.93 21.92
C MET A 5 -62.67 -22.02 20.68
N LYS A 6 -62.89 -20.73 20.84
CA LYS A 6 -62.65 -19.69 19.86
C LYS A 6 -61.16 -19.41 19.75
N LYS A 7 -60.56 -19.72 18.60
CA LYS A 7 -59.21 -19.30 18.27
C LYS A 7 -59.20 -17.82 17.91
N MET A 8 -58.60 -16.98 18.75
CA MET A 8 -58.26 -15.60 18.39
C MET A 8 -56.98 -15.60 17.56
N ILE A 9 -57.11 -15.21 16.29
CA ILE A 9 -56.00 -14.93 15.40
C ILE A 9 -55.65 -13.45 15.56
N ALA A 10 -54.53 -13.10 16.18
CA ALA A 10 -54.03 -11.75 16.22
C ALA A 10 -53.29 -11.43 14.92
N PRO A 11 -53.55 -10.29 14.27
CA PRO A 11 -52.79 -9.89 13.09
C PRO A 11 -51.38 -9.46 13.47
N LEU A 12 -50.39 -10.15 12.92
CA LEU A 12 -48.96 -9.79 13.04
C LEU A 12 -48.70 -8.60 12.10
N THR A 13 -48.68 -7.40 12.65
CA THR A 13 -48.30 -6.19 11.91
C THR A 13 -46.81 -6.18 11.68
N LEU A 14 -46.39 -6.56 10.47
CA LEU A 14 -44.97 -6.49 10.04
C LEU A 14 -44.63 -5.02 9.77
N VAL A 15 -43.99 -4.36 10.74
CA VAL A 15 -43.44 -3.03 10.55
C VAL A 15 -42.12 -3.18 9.77
N ALA A 16 -42.19 -2.93 8.46
CA ALA A 16 -40.99 -2.82 7.61
C ALA A 16 -40.24 -1.54 8.00
N LEU A 17 -39.18 -1.68 8.79
CA LEU A 17 -38.19 -0.64 9.03
C LEU A 17 -37.40 -0.44 7.72
N LEU A 18 -37.89 0.48 6.87
CA LEU A 18 -37.11 1.04 5.76
C LEU A 18 -35.97 1.84 6.39
N GLY A 19 -34.82 1.18 6.61
CA GLY A 19 -33.58 1.82 6.97
C GLY A 19 -33.17 2.75 5.83
N VAL A 20 -33.42 4.03 5.98
CA VAL A 20 -32.86 5.08 5.11
C VAL A 20 -31.34 5.03 5.31
N ALA A 21 -30.65 4.32 4.42
CA ALA A 21 -29.20 4.41 4.30
C ALA A 21 -28.87 5.84 3.85
N GLY A 22 -28.69 6.73 4.82
CA GLY A 22 -28.20 8.08 4.55
C GLY A 22 -26.88 7.99 3.75
N PRO A 23 -26.62 8.92 2.82
CA PRO A 23 -25.38 8.93 2.07
C PRO A 23 -24.21 8.92 3.06
N ALA A 24 -23.42 7.84 3.03
CA ALA A 24 -22.21 7.75 3.84
C ALA A 24 -21.32 8.94 3.46
N LEU A 25 -21.24 9.95 4.34
CA LEU A 25 -20.40 11.12 4.15
C LEU A 25 -18.97 10.63 3.89
N ALA A 26 -18.52 10.80 2.65
CA ALA A 26 -17.19 10.38 2.25
C ALA A 26 -16.17 11.06 3.18
N ALA A 27 -15.43 10.27 3.94
CA ALA A 27 -14.45 10.81 4.88
C ALA A 27 -13.45 11.71 4.15
N LYS A 28 -13.23 12.93 4.67
CA LYS A 28 -12.27 13.87 4.07
C LYS A 28 -10.90 13.21 3.92
N PRO A 29 -10.22 13.42 2.79
CA PRO A 29 -8.85 12.93 2.62
C PRO A 29 -7.94 13.51 3.69
N VAL A 30 -7.13 12.66 4.33
CA VAL A 30 -6.13 13.08 5.30
C VAL A 30 -4.76 12.82 4.73
N LYS A 31 -3.97 13.86 4.54
CA LYS A 31 -2.59 13.79 4.08
C LYS A 31 -1.68 13.46 5.26
N TYR A 32 -0.75 12.55 5.05
CA TYR A 32 0.25 12.13 6.03
C TYR A 32 1.64 12.46 5.55
N GLN A 33 2.50 12.81 6.51
CA GLN A 33 3.91 13.05 6.27
C GLN A 33 4.74 12.50 7.42
N GLY A 34 5.92 11.98 7.10
CA GLY A 34 6.86 11.45 8.08
C GLY A 34 8.25 11.27 7.50
N LYS A 35 9.04 10.46 8.20
CA LYS A 35 10.36 10.01 7.74
C LYS A 35 10.46 8.50 7.79
N THR A 36 11.17 7.94 6.82
CA THR A 36 11.57 6.53 6.80
C THR A 36 12.80 6.30 7.68
N SER A 37 13.07 5.04 8.03
CA SER A 37 14.30 4.66 8.73
C SER A 37 15.59 4.97 7.93
N SER A 38 15.46 5.22 6.64
CA SER A 38 16.55 5.71 5.77
C SER A 38 16.73 7.24 5.83
N GLY A 39 15.97 7.95 6.70
CA GLY A 39 16.02 9.40 6.84
C GLY A 39 15.20 10.21 5.82
N HIS A 40 14.64 9.56 4.82
CA HIS A 40 13.93 10.21 3.72
C HIS A 40 12.48 10.54 4.08
N LYS A 41 11.97 11.60 3.47
CA LYS A 41 10.55 11.99 3.59
C LYS A 41 9.65 10.90 3.04
N ILE A 42 8.55 10.62 3.74
CA ILE A 42 7.44 9.82 3.23
C ILE A 42 6.16 10.65 3.27
N THR A 43 5.36 10.56 2.21
CA THR A 43 4.05 11.20 2.11
C THR A 43 3.04 10.25 1.50
N PHE A 44 1.80 10.35 1.94
CA PHE A 44 0.66 9.64 1.36
C PHE A 44 -0.65 10.27 1.83
N THR A 45 -1.75 9.92 1.17
CA THR A 45 -3.09 10.34 1.56
C THR A 45 -3.91 9.13 1.99
N VAL A 46 -4.67 9.26 3.07
CA VAL A 46 -5.69 8.26 3.46
C VAL A 46 -7.06 8.82 3.16
N LYS A 47 -7.83 8.11 2.34
CA LYS A 47 -9.20 8.45 1.96
C LYS A 47 -10.02 7.16 1.88
N ASN A 48 -11.20 7.15 2.49
CA ASN A 48 -12.14 6.00 2.45
C ASN A 48 -11.47 4.66 2.78
N GLY A 49 -10.62 4.63 3.81
CA GLY A 49 -9.92 3.41 4.22
C GLY A 49 -8.87 2.91 3.22
N ARG A 50 -8.41 3.75 2.31
CA ARG A 50 -7.36 3.44 1.33
C ARG A 50 -6.19 4.42 1.45
N VAL A 51 -4.99 3.94 1.16
CA VAL A 51 -3.77 4.75 1.00
C VAL A 51 -3.62 5.11 -0.47
N HIS A 52 -3.41 6.37 -0.74
CA HIS A 52 -3.22 6.92 -2.09
C HIS A 52 -1.87 7.63 -2.19
N ASP A 53 -1.28 7.59 -3.37
CA ASP A 53 -0.14 8.43 -3.79
C ASP A 53 1.01 8.41 -2.77
N LEU A 54 1.41 7.19 -2.37
CA LEU A 54 2.51 7.01 -1.44
C LEU A 54 3.84 7.29 -2.15
N VAL A 55 4.64 8.18 -1.57
CA VAL A 55 6.01 8.46 -2.02
C VAL A 55 6.93 8.42 -0.81
N GLY A 56 8.05 7.73 -0.94
CA GLY A 56 9.04 7.62 0.15
C GLY A 56 10.41 7.18 -0.36
N GLY A 57 11.46 7.42 0.42
CA GLY A 57 12.80 6.92 0.14
C GLY A 57 13.10 5.66 0.95
N ILE A 58 13.62 4.64 0.30
CA ILE A 58 14.10 3.39 0.92
C ILE A 58 15.54 3.13 0.51
N ARG A 59 16.30 2.49 1.37
CA ARG A 59 17.64 2.03 1.01
C ARG A 59 17.53 0.68 0.31
N MET A 60 18.15 0.61 -0.87
CA MET A 60 18.21 -0.59 -1.71
C MET A 60 19.62 -1.15 -1.73
N ALA A 61 19.72 -2.47 -1.86
CA ALA A 61 20.92 -3.20 -2.19
C ALA A 61 20.64 -4.12 -3.36
N CYS A 62 21.51 -4.11 -4.36
CA CYS A 62 21.35 -4.91 -5.57
C CYS A 62 22.60 -5.78 -5.75
N VAL A 63 22.38 -7.02 -6.10
CA VAL A 63 23.46 -7.98 -6.42
C VAL A 63 23.26 -8.50 -7.85
N ALA A 64 24.37 -8.68 -8.56
CA ALA A 64 24.33 -9.33 -9.85
C ALA A 64 24.03 -10.82 -9.66
N ILE A 65 22.93 -11.29 -10.22
CA ILE A 65 22.50 -12.70 -10.16
C ILE A 65 22.87 -13.45 -11.43
N GLN A 66 23.17 -12.72 -12.51
CA GLN A 66 23.68 -13.27 -13.78
C GLN A 66 24.61 -12.25 -14.45
N GLY A 67 25.59 -12.75 -15.19
CA GLY A 67 26.50 -11.95 -16.00
C GLY A 67 27.63 -11.28 -15.19
N GLY A 68 27.67 -11.41 -13.87
CA GLY A 68 28.64 -10.77 -13.00
C GLY A 68 28.45 -9.26 -12.88
N GLY A 69 29.09 -8.65 -11.91
CA GLY A 69 29.08 -7.21 -11.64
C GLY A 69 29.29 -6.91 -10.16
N SER A 70 29.75 -5.72 -9.85
CA SER A 70 29.88 -5.26 -8.46
C SER A 70 28.50 -5.01 -7.85
N PRO A 71 28.34 -5.23 -6.54
CA PRO A 71 27.11 -4.85 -5.84
C PRO A 71 26.83 -3.36 -6.02
N LEU A 72 25.56 -3.04 -6.23
CA LEU A 72 25.06 -1.68 -6.32
C LEU A 72 24.20 -1.38 -5.08
N GLY A 73 24.16 -0.14 -4.69
CA GLY A 73 23.33 0.25 -3.56
C GLY A 73 23.12 1.76 -3.50
N GLY A 74 22.07 2.15 -2.84
CA GLY A 74 21.73 3.56 -2.71
C GLY A 74 20.39 3.77 -2.05
N VAL A 75 19.92 5.00 -2.09
CA VAL A 75 18.57 5.33 -1.69
C VAL A 75 17.75 5.57 -2.95
N GLU A 76 16.69 4.81 -3.07
CA GLU A 76 15.70 4.96 -4.13
C GLU A 76 14.50 5.74 -3.62
N VAL A 77 14.05 6.71 -4.41
CA VAL A 77 12.75 7.33 -4.20
C VAL A 77 11.70 6.41 -4.84
N PHE A 78 10.90 5.85 -3.98
CA PHE A 78 9.83 4.94 -4.34
C PHE A 78 8.50 5.66 -4.25
N GLY A 79 7.63 5.41 -5.20
CA GLY A 79 6.27 5.93 -5.17
C GLY A 79 5.33 5.14 -6.05
N PHE A 80 4.07 5.09 -5.67
CA PHE A 80 3.01 4.58 -6.55
C PHE A 80 1.88 5.60 -6.67
N LYS A 81 1.36 5.72 -7.89
CA LYS A 81 0.09 6.41 -8.16
C LYS A 81 -1.04 5.40 -8.07
N GLY A 82 -2.16 5.78 -7.48
CA GLY A 82 -3.29 4.90 -7.27
C GLY A 82 -3.59 4.64 -5.81
N SER A 83 -4.25 3.55 -5.50
CA SER A 83 -4.65 3.29 -4.12
C SER A 83 -4.58 1.83 -3.73
N VAL A 84 -4.15 1.59 -2.49
CA VAL A 84 -4.23 0.27 -1.84
C VAL A 84 -5.09 0.34 -0.59
N PRO A 85 -5.80 -0.74 -0.21
CA PRO A 85 -6.56 -0.76 1.03
C PRO A 85 -5.69 -0.44 2.25
N PHE A 86 -6.22 0.30 3.22
CA PHE A 86 -5.55 0.49 4.50
C PHE A 86 -5.76 -0.78 5.36
N LYS A 87 -4.88 -1.74 5.21
CA LYS A 87 -4.87 -2.99 6.00
C LYS A 87 -3.49 -3.19 6.63
N LYS A 88 -3.44 -4.17 7.55
CA LYS A 88 -2.21 -4.53 8.24
C LYS A 88 -1.09 -4.95 7.26
N HIS A 89 -1.44 -5.60 6.16
CA HIS A 89 -0.49 -6.02 5.12
C HIS A 89 -1.13 -5.88 3.74
N ASN A 90 -0.40 -5.33 2.81
CA ASN A 90 -0.71 -5.27 1.39
C ASN A 90 0.51 -5.70 0.59
N SER A 91 0.31 -6.63 -0.35
CA SER A 91 1.27 -6.92 -1.41
C SER A 91 0.68 -6.45 -2.73
N PHE A 92 1.48 -5.79 -3.54
CA PHE A 92 1.07 -5.31 -4.85
C PHE A 92 2.28 -5.16 -5.76
N SER A 93 2.04 -5.34 -7.06
CA SER A 93 3.03 -5.13 -8.10
C SER A 93 2.64 -3.94 -8.95
N PHE A 94 3.61 -3.25 -9.50
CA PHE A 94 3.41 -2.20 -10.48
C PHE A 94 4.58 -2.14 -11.46
N MET A 95 4.32 -1.62 -12.65
CA MET A 95 5.35 -1.27 -13.61
C MET A 95 5.88 0.12 -13.26
N GLY A 96 7.19 0.28 -13.26
CA GLY A 96 7.80 1.57 -12.97
C GLY A 96 9.24 1.63 -13.46
N GLN A 97 9.76 2.84 -13.49
CA GLN A 97 11.15 3.10 -13.84
C GLN A 97 11.92 3.45 -12.57
N PRO A 98 12.86 2.60 -12.13
CA PRO A 98 13.77 2.95 -11.07
C PRO A 98 14.60 4.18 -11.43
N ALA A 99 14.93 5.02 -10.45
CA ALA A 99 15.61 6.30 -10.67
C ALA A 99 16.94 6.21 -11.45
N PHE A 100 17.54 5.04 -11.52
CA PHE A 100 18.86 4.82 -12.13
C PHE A 100 18.82 4.04 -13.46
N TYR A 101 17.63 3.65 -13.96
CA TYR A 101 17.56 2.75 -15.11
C TYR A 101 16.57 3.23 -16.14
N TYR A 102 16.92 3.01 -17.42
CA TYR A 102 16.15 3.46 -18.58
C TYR A 102 14.96 2.54 -18.94
N ASN A 103 14.92 1.34 -18.38
CA ASN A 103 13.88 0.36 -18.69
C ASN A 103 12.87 0.23 -17.56
N GLU A 104 11.60 0.13 -17.93
CA GLU A 104 10.54 -0.20 -16.97
C GLU A 104 10.72 -1.62 -16.45
N VAL A 105 10.53 -1.80 -15.17
CA VAL A 105 10.60 -3.09 -14.50
C VAL A 105 9.38 -3.33 -13.64
N THR A 106 9.02 -4.58 -13.45
CA THR A 106 7.99 -4.96 -12.51
C THR A 106 8.54 -4.90 -11.10
N MET A 107 7.92 -4.10 -10.25
CA MET A 107 8.27 -3.94 -8.85
C MET A 107 7.27 -4.66 -7.96
N ASN A 108 7.76 -5.50 -7.08
CA ASN A 108 6.97 -6.16 -6.05
C ASN A 108 7.11 -5.40 -4.74
N ASN A 109 5.99 -5.06 -4.14
CA ASN A 109 5.94 -4.21 -2.97
C ASN A 109 5.13 -4.85 -1.87
N ASP A 110 5.64 -4.74 -0.66
CA ASP A 110 4.91 -5.04 0.54
C ASP A 110 4.78 -3.78 1.40
N LEU A 111 3.57 -3.50 1.82
CA LEU A 111 3.25 -2.36 2.67
C LEU A 111 2.47 -2.84 3.89
N TRP A 112 3.06 -2.68 5.06
CA TRP A 112 2.42 -2.92 6.35
C TRP A 112 2.05 -1.59 6.99
N LEU A 113 0.83 -1.49 7.48
CA LEU A 113 0.29 -0.27 8.07
C LEU A 113 -0.41 -0.58 9.40
N LYS A 114 -0.15 0.25 10.40
CA LYS A 114 -0.80 0.19 11.71
C LYS A 114 -1.14 1.59 12.18
N ARG A 115 -2.38 1.81 12.57
CA ARG A 115 -2.77 3.04 13.27
C ARG A 115 -2.09 3.08 14.63
N ALA A 116 -1.58 4.24 14.99
CA ALA A 116 -0.97 4.53 16.28
C ALA A 116 -1.72 5.68 16.96
N GLY A 117 -1.47 5.87 18.24
CA GLY A 117 -2.13 6.94 19.02
C GLY A 117 -1.97 8.32 18.39
N LYS A 118 -2.92 9.22 18.67
CA LYS A 118 -2.94 10.62 18.17
C LYS A 118 -2.98 10.72 16.64
N GLY A 119 -3.73 9.82 15.98
CA GLY A 119 -3.90 9.81 14.52
C GLY A 119 -2.67 9.43 13.70
N LYS A 120 -1.58 9.03 14.34
CA LYS A 120 -0.35 8.61 13.66
C LYS A 120 -0.51 7.28 12.94
N ILE A 121 0.34 7.05 11.95
CA ILE A 121 0.47 5.77 11.24
C ILE A 121 1.93 5.33 11.31
N ASN A 122 2.15 4.12 11.78
CA ASN A 122 3.41 3.42 11.67
C ASN A 122 3.32 2.46 10.49
N GLY A 123 4.40 2.30 9.75
CA GLY A 123 4.42 1.38 8.63
C GLY A 123 5.80 0.81 8.36
N ARG A 124 5.79 -0.20 7.50
CA ARG A 124 6.99 -0.81 6.92
C ARG A 124 6.72 -0.99 5.44
N MET A 125 7.72 -0.69 4.63
CA MET A 125 7.75 -0.95 3.19
C MET A 125 8.86 -1.94 2.88
N ARG A 126 8.62 -2.79 1.89
CA ARG A 126 9.63 -3.62 1.23
C ARG A 126 9.43 -3.48 -0.27
N LEU A 127 10.52 -3.34 -0.99
CA LEU A 127 10.54 -3.28 -2.45
C LEU A 127 11.50 -4.33 -2.96
N GLN A 128 11.10 -5.04 -4.00
CA GLN A 128 11.92 -6.00 -4.71
C GLN A 128 11.70 -5.85 -6.21
N TYR A 129 12.78 -5.79 -6.98
CA TYR A 129 12.72 -5.79 -8.44
C TYR A 129 14.02 -6.32 -9.04
N GLU A 130 13.95 -6.66 -10.32
CA GLU A 130 15.10 -7.07 -11.10
C GLU A 130 15.22 -6.20 -12.35
N PHE A 131 16.44 -5.95 -12.79
CA PHE A 131 16.71 -5.15 -13.99
C PHE A 131 17.97 -5.63 -14.70
N LEU A 132 18.08 -5.21 -15.96
CA LEU A 132 19.18 -5.54 -16.86
C LEU A 132 20.12 -4.37 -17.02
N ILE A 133 21.43 -4.60 -16.91
CA ILE A 133 22.45 -3.65 -17.34
C ILE A 133 23.15 -4.21 -18.57
N PRO A 134 23.07 -3.55 -19.73
CA PRO A 134 23.86 -3.91 -20.91
C PRO A 134 25.36 -3.81 -20.60
N LYS A 135 26.12 -4.74 -21.13
CA LYS A 135 27.59 -4.68 -21.10
C LYS A 135 28.15 -4.05 -22.37
N TYR A 136 29.44 -3.76 -22.36
CA TYR A 136 30.14 -3.23 -23.55
C TYR A 136 30.12 -4.20 -24.73
N THR A 137 30.08 -5.53 -24.48
CA THR A 137 29.95 -6.54 -25.55
C THR A 137 28.49 -6.60 -26.00
N PRO A 138 28.20 -6.34 -27.27
CA PRO A 138 26.83 -6.42 -27.79
C PRO A 138 26.16 -7.76 -27.49
N GLY A 139 24.88 -7.70 -27.11
CA GLY A 139 24.09 -8.89 -26.74
C GLY A 139 24.37 -9.49 -25.37
N THR A 140 25.32 -8.93 -24.62
CA THR A 140 25.58 -9.37 -23.25
C THR A 140 25.02 -8.38 -22.22
N PHE A 141 24.55 -8.90 -21.09
CA PHE A 141 23.98 -8.11 -20.00
C PHE A 141 24.26 -8.73 -18.63
N SER A 142 24.14 -7.95 -17.61
CA SER A 142 24.06 -8.41 -16.22
C SER A 142 22.64 -8.24 -15.71
N ILE A 143 22.12 -9.25 -15.02
CA ILE A 143 20.85 -9.17 -14.30
C ILE A 143 21.16 -8.87 -12.85
N TYR A 144 20.53 -7.83 -12.32
CA TYR A 144 20.61 -7.45 -10.92
C TYR A 144 19.27 -7.72 -10.24
N SER A 145 19.32 -8.34 -9.07
CA SER A 145 18.19 -8.44 -8.16
C SER A 145 18.38 -7.46 -7.02
N CYS A 146 17.39 -6.64 -6.80
CA CYS A 146 17.40 -5.56 -5.82
C CYS A 146 16.38 -5.81 -4.73
N LEU A 147 16.80 -5.58 -3.51
CA LEU A 147 15.94 -5.67 -2.34
C LEU A 147 16.18 -4.47 -1.42
N GLY A 148 15.10 -3.89 -0.94
CA GLY A 148 15.17 -2.82 0.02
C GLY A 148 13.95 -2.73 0.90
N GLY A 149 14.04 -1.91 1.91
CA GLY A 149 12.93 -1.65 2.80
C GLY A 149 13.21 -0.54 3.78
N ALA A 150 12.14 -0.06 4.37
CA ALA A 150 12.20 0.91 5.45
C ALA A 150 10.98 0.78 6.36
N THR A 151 11.18 1.09 7.62
CA THR A 151 10.08 1.42 8.53
C THR A 151 9.82 2.92 8.49
N PHE A 152 8.62 3.35 8.87
CA PHE A 152 8.30 4.76 8.94
C PHE A 152 7.27 5.09 10.01
N LYS A 153 7.27 6.35 10.42
CA LYS A 153 6.25 6.95 11.28
C LYS A 153 5.76 8.20 10.57
N ALA A 154 4.45 8.30 10.37
CA ALA A 154 3.82 9.44 9.73
C ALA A 154 2.72 10.02 10.62
N LYS A 155 2.54 11.34 10.54
CA LYS A 155 1.50 12.09 11.24
C LYS A 155 0.64 12.84 10.22
N PRO A 156 -0.63 13.12 10.55
CA PRO A 156 -1.45 13.95 9.68
C PRO A 156 -0.81 15.33 9.52
N VAL A 157 -0.97 15.88 8.34
CA VAL A 157 -0.60 17.27 8.02
C VAL A 157 -1.88 18.08 8.07
N SER A 158 -1.89 19.08 8.91
CA SER A 158 -2.94 20.11 8.98
C SER A 158 -2.90 21.01 7.75
#